data_d31ea5a2d16bf7b07cf8175be6421891
#
_entry.id   d31ea5a2d16bf7b07cf8175be6421891
#
_cell.length_a   1.000
_cell.length_b   1.000
_cell.length_c   1.000
_cell.angle_alpha   90.00
_cell.angle_beta   90.00
_cell.angle_gamma   90.00
#
_symmetry.space_group_name_H-M   'P 1'
#
loop_
_entity.id
_entity.type
_entity.pdbx_description
1 polymer ?
#
loop_
_entity_poly.entity_id
_entity_poly.type
_entity_poly.pdbx_seq_one_letter_code
_entity_poly.pdbx_strand_id
1 'polypeptide(L)'
;MIDISKNNLINDPSPYLQQHKNNPVHWQTWSLEIIEFAKKNSKPILLSIGYASCHWCHVMAHESFEDRDTADLMNKYFINIKVDREERPDLDFVFQSSFQLFNQSGGGWPLTMFLDENGVPFMGGTYFPKIGKNGLPSFKEVLQKIHKAYQEQKNNIINQKELIIKNLDLKKNSVLSQDLEPIIEATLKYLDPIKGGYKGAPKFPTFNLYETLLYFYNKTKKKIYLDPVDLLIKQICSKGIYDHVEGGIARYTVDENWIIPHFEKMLYDNGQFILILSKYCKINNDAYFREKLIQSIEFLKKEFLNNDSLLGSAYDADSDGEEGKYYVYNYEEIKDIENINDYFEINPKGNWENKIILIEKKKPSKIVLDKLLEIRSNKKKPFFDNKTQLDLNCLWISALVSTHEIIPQKNYLKLAEDFFLKIEEKYLNNTIKHSYSKEVVFLEDYAFLINALNDLADKTMNFKYKNLAKKICKEAISTFYINEKDIFQKNKKVVNDIFFKPIDIGDNTIPNGNAIMLINLVRLGMMEEAKKLAKSLNGYLNIYKNHMMTSIRALDFFNNINSGKNCNQQGCKIDA
;
A
#
# COMPACT_ATOMS: atom_id res chain seq x y z
N MET A 1 -22.84 17.59 -20.26
CA MET A 1 -23.43 17.45 -18.89
C MET A 1 -23.59 15.97 -18.58
N ILE A 2 -23.02 15.53 -17.47
CA ILE A 2 -23.14 14.15 -17.00
C ILE A 2 -24.59 13.94 -16.52
N ASP A 3 -25.18 12.81 -16.92
CA ASP A 3 -26.49 12.39 -16.40
C ASP A 3 -26.27 11.69 -15.06
N ILE A 4 -26.54 12.39 -13.94
CA ILE A 4 -26.37 11.88 -12.58
C ILE A 4 -27.54 11.00 -12.09
N SER A 5 -28.61 10.85 -12.90
CA SER A 5 -29.77 10.03 -12.54
C SER A 5 -29.56 8.54 -12.80
N LYS A 6 -28.35 8.14 -13.15
CA LYS A 6 -27.95 6.76 -13.42
C LYS A 6 -26.57 6.44 -12.87
N ASN A 7 -26.27 5.16 -12.82
CA ASN A 7 -24.94 4.65 -12.49
C ASN A 7 -24.00 4.86 -13.68
N ASN A 8 -22.94 5.65 -13.50
CA ASN A 8 -21.97 6.02 -14.55
C ASN A 8 -20.66 5.22 -14.51
N LEU A 9 -20.57 4.20 -13.64
CA LEU A 9 -19.34 3.39 -13.50
C LEU A 9 -19.09 2.42 -14.66
N ILE A 10 -20.08 2.18 -15.51
CA ILE A 10 -19.98 1.19 -16.61
C ILE A 10 -18.80 1.49 -17.58
N ASN A 11 -18.41 2.74 -17.71
CA ASN A 11 -17.34 3.18 -18.62
C ASN A 11 -16.01 3.45 -17.89
N ASP A 12 -15.97 3.27 -16.56
CA ASP A 12 -14.73 3.50 -15.81
C ASP A 12 -13.79 2.28 -15.96
N PRO A 13 -12.49 2.49 -16.23
CA PRO A 13 -11.55 1.39 -16.44
C PRO A 13 -11.13 0.66 -15.14
N SER A 14 -11.41 1.22 -13.95
CA SER A 14 -11.06 0.58 -12.69
C SER A 14 -11.80 -0.74 -12.50
N PRO A 15 -11.12 -1.88 -12.29
CA PRO A 15 -11.75 -3.15 -11.98
C PRO A 15 -12.66 -3.09 -10.76
N TYR A 16 -12.28 -2.32 -9.73
CA TYR A 16 -13.11 -2.09 -8.55
C TYR A 16 -14.41 -1.35 -8.88
N LEU A 17 -14.35 -0.29 -9.66
CA LEU A 17 -15.56 0.45 -10.03
C LEU A 17 -16.47 -0.39 -10.94
N GLN A 18 -15.90 -1.25 -11.78
CA GLN A 18 -16.65 -2.20 -12.59
C GLN A 18 -17.43 -3.24 -11.76
N GLN A 19 -16.96 -3.61 -10.57
CA GLN A 19 -17.71 -4.49 -9.65
C GLN A 19 -19.05 -3.84 -9.20
N HIS A 20 -19.14 -2.51 -9.23
CA HIS A 20 -20.33 -1.73 -8.81
C HIS A 20 -21.20 -1.19 -9.95
N LYS A 21 -20.89 -1.48 -11.21
CA LYS A 21 -21.58 -0.93 -12.38
C LYS A 21 -23.06 -1.30 -12.49
N ASN A 22 -23.48 -2.41 -11.87
CA ASN A 22 -24.84 -2.91 -11.89
C ASN A 22 -25.64 -2.57 -10.61
N ASN A 23 -25.02 -1.87 -9.65
CA ASN A 23 -25.77 -1.46 -8.45
C ASN A 23 -26.91 -0.50 -8.82
N PRO A 24 -28.06 -0.55 -8.12
CA PRO A 24 -29.16 0.41 -8.28
C PRO A 24 -28.80 1.82 -7.80
N VAL A 25 -27.68 2.02 -7.12
CA VAL A 25 -27.17 3.33 -6.71
C VAL A 25 -26.67 4.09 -7.94
N HIS A 26 -27.01 5.37 -8.05
CA HIS A 26 -26.53 6.26 -9.11
C HIS A 26 -25.11 6.72 -8.86
N TRP A 27 -24.17 5.78 -8.91
CA TRP A 27 -22.76 6.03 -8.68
C TRP A 27 -22.13 6.93 -9.74
N GLN A 28 -21.35 7.90 -9.27
CA GLN A 28 -20.50 8.78 -10.08
C GLN A 28 -19.02 8.53 -9.76
N THR A 29 -18.13 8.90 -10.66
CA THR A 29 -16.70 8.98 -10.37
C THR A 29 -16.35 10.36 -9.83
N TRP A 30 -15.25 10.47 -9.07
CA TRP A 30 -14.78 11.76 -8.56
C TRP A 30 -14.30 12.65 -9.70
N SER A 31 -14.89 13.83 -9.84
CA SER A 31 -14.48 14.85 -10.81
C SER A 31 -14.94 16.25 -10.38
N LEU A 32 -14.26 17.28 -10.89
CA LEU A 32 -14.68 18.67 -10.67
C LEU A 32 -16.11 18.91 -11.14
N GLU A 33 -16.53 18.34 -12.29
CA GLU A 33 -17.87 18.50 -12.82
C GLU A 33 -18.94 17.99 -11.85
N ILE A 34 -18.68 16.87 -11.16
CA ILE A 34 -19.60 16.30 -10.15
C ILE A 34 -19.65 17.17 -8.90
N ILE A 35 -18.50 17.68 -8.43
CA ILE A 35 -18.45 18.60 -7.29
C ILE A 35 -19.18 19.91 -7.60
N GLU A 36 -18.98 20.49 -8.78
CA GLU A 36 -19.70 21.68 -9.22
C GLU A 36 -21.21 21.43 -9.34
N PHE A 37 -21.60 20.25 -9.82
CA PHE A 37 -23.00 19.85 -9.86
C PHE A 37 -23.60 19.78 -8.44
N ALA A 38 -22.91 19.16 -7.47
CA ALA A 38 -23.33 19.08 -6.08
C ALA A 38 -23.52 20.49 -5.50
N LYS A 39 -22.56 21.38 -5.74
CA LYS A 39 -22.60 22.78 -5.31
C LYS A 39 -23.78 23.55 -5.90
N LYS A 40 -24.00 23.45 -7.23
CA LYS A 40 -25.09 24.12 -7.93
C LYS A 40 -26.46 23.70 -7.42
N ASN A 41 -26.61 22.42 -7.02
CA ASN A 41 -27.87 21.86 -6.52
C ASN A 41 -27.96 21.86 -5.00
N SER A 42 -26.99 22.42 -4.29
CA SER A 42 -26.92 22.42 -2.82
C SER A 42 -27.14 21.04 -2.19
N LYS A 43 -26.62 19.98 -2.84
CA LYS A 43 -26.84 18.59 -2.46
C LYS A 43 -25.56 18.00 -1.83
N PRO A 44 -25.65 17.38 -0.64
CA PRO A 44 -24.49 16.75 -0.01
C PRO A 44 -24.02 15.53 -0.80
N ILE A 45 -22.77 15.16 -0.60
CA ILE A 45 -22.12 14.04 -1.28
C ILE A 45 -21.99 12.87 -0.30
N LEU A 46 -22.30 11.67 -0.76
CA LEU A 46 -21.91 10.40 -0.13
C LEU A 46 -20.75 9.83 -0.91
N LEU A 47 -19.60 9.75 -0.26
CA LEU A 47 -18.37 9.21 -0.84
C LEU A 47 -18.08 7.84 -0.26
N SER A 48 -17.90 6.84 -1.12
CA SER A 48 -17.47 5.50 -0.74
C SER A 48 -16.14 5.16 -1.38
N ILE A 49 -15.11 4.90 -0.56
CA ILE A 49 -13.76 4.54 -0.99
C ILE A 49 -13.47 3.08 -0.61
N GLY A 50 -12.90 2.33 -1.54
CA GLY A 50 -12.48 0.94 -1.35
C GLY A 50 -11.50 0.51 -2.43
N TYR A 51 -11.32 -0.79 -2.59
CA TYR A 51 -10.44 -1.40 -3.60
C TYR A 51 -10.93 -2.81 -3.95
N ALA A 52 -10.46 -3.37 -5.06
CA ALA A 52 -11.04 -4.55 -5.68
C ALA A 52 -10.93 -5.83 -4.84
N SER A 53 -9.88 -5.99 -4.05
CA SER A 53 -9.63 -7.18 -3.21
C SER A 53 -10.15 -7.04 -1.76
N CYS A 54 -10.94 -6.02 -1.48
CA CYS A 54 -11.41 -5.68 -0.14
C CYS A 54 -12.63 -6.50 0.26
N HIS A 55 -12.49 -7.53 1.10
CA HIS A 55 -13.59 -8.36 1.60
C HIS A 55 -14.76 -7.54 2.18
N TRP A 56 -14.50 -6.62 3.13
CA TRP A 56 -15.57 -5.81 3.74
C TRP A 56 -16.24 -4.84 2.77
N CYS A 57 -15.57 -4.49 1.66
CA CYS A 57 -16.19 -3.72 0.58
C CYS A 57 -17.22 -4.56 -0.18
N HIS A 58 -16.93 -5.86 -0.41
CA HIS A 58 -17.89 -6.81 -0.99
C HIS A 58 -19.07 -7.04 -0.07
N VAL A 59 -18.84 -7.25 1.22
CA VAL A 59 -19.90 -7.41 2.22
C VAL A 59 -20.84 -6.21 2.19
N MET A 60 -20.31 -4.98 2.24
CA MET A 60 -21.14 -3.77 2.22
C MET A 60 -21.87 -3.59 0.87
N ALA A 61 -21.27 -4.00 -0.24
CA ALA A 61 -21.90 -3.98 -1.55
C ALA A 61 -23.16 -4.86 -1.57
N HIS A 62 -23.01 -6.13 -1.19
CA HIS A 62 -24.12 -7.09 -1.16
C HIS A 62 -25.20 -6.72 -0.16
N GLU A 63 -24.83 -6.28 1.04
CA GLU A 63 -25.80 -5.92 2.08
C GLU A 63 -26.53 -4.60 1.79
N SER A 64 -25.87 -3.59 1.21
CA SER A 64 -26.38 -2.22 1.16
C SER A 64 -26.48 -1.63 -0.24
N PHE A 65 -25.47 -1.79 -1.10
CA PHE A 65 -25.46 -1.11 -2.41
C PHE A 65 -26.28 -1.82 -3.48
N GLU A 66 -26.57 -3.11 -3.29
CA GLU A 66 -27.46 -3.92 -4.14
C GLU A 66 -28.92 -3.88 -3.65
N ASP A 67 -29.14 -3.41 -2.40
CA ASP A 67 -30.48 -3.25 -1.84
C ASP A 67 -31.20 -2.01 -2.40
N ARG A 68 -32.33 -2.21 -3.11
CA ARG A 68 -33.06 -1.12 -3.77
C ARG A 68 -33.54 -0.04 -2.81
N ASP A 69 -34.09 -0.43 -1.65
CA ASP A 69 -34.57 0.56 -0.68
C ASP A 69 -33.44 1.44 -0.13
N THR A 70 -32.26 0.87 0.08
CA THR A 70 -31.06 1.63 0.49
C THR A 70 -30.59 2.53 -0.64
N ALA A 71 -30.54 2.01 -1.87
CA ALA A 71 -30.15 2.78 -3.05
C ALA A 71 -31.10 3.97 -3.30
N ASP A 72 -32.40 3.77 -3.12
CA ASP A 72 -33.41 4.85 -3.29
C ASP A 72 -33.18 6.00 -2.29
N LEU A 73 -32.85 5.70 -1.03
CA LEU A 73 -32.46 6.71 -0.04
C LEU A 73 -31.16 7.42 -0.41
N MET A 74 -30.14 6.66 -0.84
CA MET A 74 -28.86 7.22 -1.31
C MET A 74 -29.08 8.17 -2.49
N ASN A 75 -29.82 7.74 -3.52
CA ASN A 75 -30.09 8.52 -4.73
C ASN A 75 -30.93 9.77 -4.44
N LYS A 76 -31.88 9.65 -3.52
CA LYS A 76 -32.74 10.77 -3.11
C LYS A 76 -31.97 11.85 -2.38
N TYR A 77 -31.13 11.47 -1.42
CA TYR A 77 -30.54 12.41 -0.47
C TYR A 77 -29.14 12.91 -0.86
N PHE A 78 -28.37 12.14 -1.64
CA PHE A 78 -26.96 12.42 -1.89
C PHE A 78 -26.60 12.39 -3.39
N ILE A 79 -25.50 13.03 -3.72
CA ILE A 79 -24.71 12.68 -4.90
C ILE A 79 -23.76 11.56 -4.48
N ASN A 80 -23.88 10.38 -5.08
CA ASN A 80 -23.14 9.20 -4.67
C ASN A 80 -21.86 9.06 -5.49
N ILE A 81 -20.70 9.14 -4.86
CA ILE A 81 -19.39 9.02 -5.51
C ILE A 81 -18.72 7.74 -5.03
N LYS A 82 -18.21 6.95 -6.00
CA LYS A 82 -17.41 5.75 -5.73
C LYS A 82 -15.97 6.00 -6.14
N VAL A 83 -15.00 5.64 -5.29
CA VAL A 83 -13.57 5.86 -5.52
C VAL A 83 -12.81 4.56 -5.30
N ASP A 84 -11.97 4.22 -6.27
CA ASP A 84 -10.90 3.24 -6.11
C ASP A 84 -9.69 3.92 -5.47
N ARG A 85 -9.33 3.50 -4.23
CA ARG A 85 -8.18 4.05 -3.49
C ARG A 85 -6.86 3.86 -4.21
N GLU A 86 -6.75 2.83 -5.03
CA GLU A 86 -5.53 2.51 -5.76
C GLU A 86 -5.37 3.38 -7.00
N GLU A 87 -6.47 3.89 -7.57
CA GLU A 87 -6.45 4.88 -8.66
C GLU A 87 -6.39 6.33 -8.15
N ARG A 88 -6.89 6.58 -6.92
CA ARG A 88 -6.93 7.90 -6.29
C ARG A 88 -6.43 7.83 -4.84
N PRO A 89 -5.14 7.47 -4.63
CA PRO A 89 -4.53 7.41 -3.30
C PRO A 89 -4.47 8.77 -2.60
N ASP A 90 -4.60 9.86 -3.32
CA ASP A 90 -4.72 11.20 -2.81
C ASP A 90 -6.06 11.43 -2.08
N LEU A 91 -7.16 11.00 -2.68
CA LEU A 91 -8.49 11.06 -2.06
C LEU A 91 -8.55 10.15 -0.82
N ASP A 92 -8.06 8.92 -0.95
CA ASP A 92 -7.99 8.00 0.19
C ASP A 92 -7.22 8.62 1.36
N PHE A 93 -6.04 9.18 1.11
CA PHE A 93 -5.22 9.84 2.13
C PHE A 93 -5.97 11.00 2.83
N VAL A 94 -6.59 11.91 2.06
CA VAL A 94 -7.28 13.07 2.62
C VAL A 94 -8.49 12.66 3.44
N PHE A 95 -9.29 11.70 2.94
CA PHE A 95 -10.52 11.29 3.63
C PHE A 95 -10.26 10.33 4.79
N GLN A 96 -9.24 9.46 4.74
CA GLN A 96 -8.78 8.68 5.91
C GLN A 96 -8.26 9.61 7.02
N SER A 97 -7.47 10.64 6.66
CA SER A 97 -6.98 11.64 7.62
C SER A 97 -8.12 12.44 8.24
N SER A 98 -9.12 12.80 7.45
CA SER A 98 -10.33 13.48 7.94
C SER A 98 -11.16 12.58 8.86
N PHE A 99 -11.32 11.31 8.51
CA PHE A 99 -11.99 10.31 9.34
C PHE A 99 -11.31 10.16 10.69
N GLN A 100 -9.98 10.04 10.69
CA GLN A 100 -9.18 9.93 11.91
C GLN A 100 -9.31 11.17 12.81
N LEU A 101 -9.38 12.36 12.19
CA LEU A 101 -9.62 13.61 12.91
C LEU A 101 -10.98 13.62 13.63
N PHE A 102 -12.04 13.10 12.99
CA PHE A 102 -13.39 13.08 13.56
C PHE A 102 -13.58 12.01 14.63
N ASN A 103 -13.04 10.84 14.42
CA ASN A 103 -13.33 9.66 15.22
C ASN A 103 -12.23 9.32 16.25
N GLN A 104 -11.06 9.98 16.19
CA GLN A 104 -9.89 9.70 17.04
C GLN A 104 -9.47 8.22 17.04
N SER A 105 -9.76 7.52 15.96
CA SER A 105 -9.46 6.10 15.74
C SER A 105 -8.93 5.88 14.34
N GLY A 106 -8.22 4.78 14.14
CA GLY A 106 -7.76 4.39 12.80
C GLY A 106 -8.93 4.22 11.84
N GLY A 107 -8.70 4.54 10.57
CA GLY A 107 -9.66 4.28 9.50
C GLY A 107 -9.62 2.82 9.01
N GLY A 108 -10.18 2.59 7.83
CA GLY A 108 -10.24 1.28 7.20
C GLY A 108 -11.05 1.33 5.90
N TRP A 109 -11.22 0.20 5.29
CA TRP A 109 -12.04 0.05 4.10
C TRP A 109 -13.14 -1.00 4.31
N PRO A 110 -14.37 -0.74 3.75
CA PRO A 110 -14.74 0.47 3.00
C PRO A 110 -14.70 1.73 3.88
N LEU A 111 -14.31 2.86 3.31
CA LEU A 111 -14.45 4.16 3.96
C LEU A 111 -15.70 4.85 3.40
N THR A 112 -16.63 5.23 4.25
CA THR A 112 -17.84 5.98 3.89
C THR A 112 -17.76 7.37 4.49
N MET A 113 -17.73 8.40 3.64
CA MET A 113 -17.67 9.80 4.07
C MET A 113 -18.88 10.59 3.59
N PHE A 114 -19.37 11.49 4.42
CA PHE A 114 -20.41 12.44 4.07
C PHE A 114 -19.77 13.83 3.94
N LEU A 115 -19.92 14.43 2.75
CA LEU A 115 -19.32 15.70 2.41
C LEU A 115 -20.41 16.74 2.16
N ASP A 116 -20.07 18.01 2.42
CA ASP A 116 -20.91 19.12 1.97
C ASP A 116 -20.90 19.25 0.44
N GLU A 117 -21.65 20.17 -0.10
CA GLU A 117 -21.72 20.41 -1.55
C GLU A 117 -20.40 20.91 -2.16
N ASN A 118 -19.40 21.30 -1.34
CA ASN A 118 -18.07 21.71 -1.80
C ASN A 118 -17.03 20.58 -1.69
N GLY A 119 -17.45 19.37 -1.34
CA GLY A 119 -16.59 18.21 -1.16
C GLY A 119 -15.80 18.19 0.15
N VAL A 120 -16.19 19.00 1.15
CA VAL A 120 -15.57 19.05 2.47
C VAL A 120 -16.27 18.05 3.40
N PRO A 121 -15.52 17.12 4.05
CA PRO A 121 -16.13 16.11 4.91
C PRO A 121 -16.64 16.72 6.22
N PHE A 122 -17.78 16.22 6.70
CA PHE A 122 -18.33 16.59 8.00
C PHE A 122 -18.67 15.39 8.89
N MET A 123 -18.75 14.20 8.32
CA MET A 123 -18.92 12.95 9.05
C MET A 123 -18.38 11.78 8.24
N GLY A 124 -18.05 10.67 8.92
CA GLY A 124 -17.60 9.45 8.27
C GLY A 124 -17.78 8.20 9.14
N GLY A 125 -17.70 7.07 8.48
CA GLY A 125 -17.69 5.73 9.07
C GLY A 125 -16.94 4.78 8.14
N THR A 126 -16.76 3.56 8.58
CA THR A 126 -16.24 2.50 7.72
C THR A 126 -17.38 1.66 7.18
N TYR A 127 -17.56 0.45 7.65
CA TYR A 127 -18.67 -0.42 7.29
C TYR A 127 -19.95 -0.06 8.05
N PHE A 128 -21.11 -0.09 7.36
CA PHE A 128 -22.45 0.01 7.94
C PHE A 128 -23.30 -1.19 7.52
N PRO A 129 -23.88 -1.94 8.48
CA PRO A 129 -24.72 -3.09 8.17
C PRO A 129 -26.06 -2.69 7.57
N LYS A 130 -26.68 -3.57 6.79
CA LYS A 130 -28.07 -3.39 6.29
C LYS A 130 -29.09 -3.29 7.44
N ILE A 131 -28.94 -4.14 8.45
CA ILE A 131 -29.76 -4.18 9.67
C ILE A 131 -28.85 -3.88 10.85
N GLY A 132 -29.28 -3.00 11.75
CA GLY A 132 -28.50 -2.65 12.94
C GLY A 132 -28.11 -3.89 13.75
N LYS A 133 -26.81 -4.05 14.04
CA LYS A 133 -26.24 -5.18 14.78
C LYS A 133 -25.04 -4.72 15.61
N ASN A 134 -24.80 -5.41 16.74
CA ASN A 134 -23.62 -5.16 17.58
C ASN A 134 -23.43 -3.69 18.00
N GLY A 135 -24.52 -2.95 18.23
CA GLY A 135 -24.47 -1.53 18.60
C GLY A 135 -24.24 -0.57 17.42
N LEU A 136 -24.08 -1.07 16.21
CA LEU A 136 -24.02 -0.25 15.00
C LEU A 136 -25.44 -0.02 14.45
N PRO A 137 -25.79 1.23 14.06
CA PRO A 137 -27.04 1.52 13.38
C PRO A 137 -27.07 0.90 11.98
N SER A 138 -28.26 0.67 11.43
CA SER A 138 -28.39 0.29 10.02
C SER A 138 -27.96 1.42 9.10
N PHE A 139 -27.50 1.08 7.90
CA PHE A 139 -27.08 2.11 6.93
C PHE A 139 -28.24 3.05 6.56
N LYS A 140 -29.47 2.54 6.44
CA LYS A 140 -30.67 3.35 6.19
C LYS A 140 -30.90 4.41 7.28
N GLU A 141 -30.75 4.04 8.56
CA GLU A 141 -30.86 4.99 9.68
C GLU A 141 -29.77 6.06 9.64
N VAL A 142 -28.53 5.66 9.28
CA VAL A 142 -27.41 6.60 9.11
C VAL A 142 -27.73 7.61 8.00
N LEU A 143 -28.15 7.15 6.81
CA LEU A 143 -28.48 8.01 5.67
C LEU A 143 -29.57 9.05 6.04
N GLN A 144 -30.64 8.63 6.74
CA GLN A 144 -31.73 9.52 7.16
C GLN A 144 -31.27 10.54 8.20
N LYS A 145 -30.50 10.11 9.22
CA LYS A 145 -29.97 10.99 10.27
C LYS A 145 -29.02 12.04 9.71
N ILE A 146 -28.12 11.63 8.81
CA ILE A 146 -27.16 12.53 8.18
C ILE A 146 -27.85 13.56 7.29
N HIS A 147 -28.82 13.12 6.47
CA HIS A 147 -29.56 14.03 5.63
C HIS A 147 -30.30 15.09 6.47
N LYS A 148 -30.96 14.67 7.55
CA LYS A 148 -31.66 15.58 8.48
C LYS A 148 -30.66 16.57 9.12
N ALA A 149 -29.53 16.07 9.66
CA ALA A 149 -28.51 16.90 10.28
C ALA A 149 -27.93 17.92 9.28
N TYR A 150 -27.70 17.51 8.03
CA TYR A 150 -27.23 18.42 6.99
C TYR A 150 -28.22 19.55 6.71
N GLN A 151 -29.54 19.26 6.62
CA GLN A 151 -30.56 20.28 6.40
C GLN A 151 -30.67 21.26 7.56
N GLU A 152 -30.64 20.75 8.81
CA GLU A 152 -30.84 21.57 10.02
C GLU A 152 -29.59 22.38 10.37
N GLN A 153 -28.37 21.90 10.04
CA GLN A 153 -27.12 22.48 10.48
C GLN A 153 -26.18 22.90 9.33
N LYS A 154 -26.72 23.07 8.12
CA LYS A 154 -25.93 23.32 6.90
C LYS A 154 -24.87 24.40 7.05
N ASN A 155 -25.24 25.57 7.59
CA ASN A 155 -24.33 26.69 7.75
C ASN A 155 -23.19 26.36 8.74
N ASN A 156 -23.49 25.62 9.81
CA ASN A 156 -22.47 25.22 10.78
C ASN A 156 -21.48 24.22 10.16
N ILE A 157 -21.99 23.29 9.34
CA ILE A 157 -21.18 22.31 8.63
C ILE A 157 -20.21 23.00 7.66
N ILE A 158 -20.72 23.90 6.83
CA ILE A 158 -19.89 24.63 5.85
C ILE A 158 -18.83 25.49 6.53
N ASN A 159 -19.15 26.12 7.65
CA ASN A 159 -18.23 26.96 8.39
C ASN A 159 -17.07 26.20 9.08
N GLN A 160 -17.15 24.87 9.17
CA GLN A 160 -16.06 24.04 9.75
C GLN A 160 -14.88 23.81 8.80
N LYS A 161 -15.00 24.15 7.52
CA LYS A 161 -13.96 23.90 6.51
C LYS A 161 -12.56 24.39 6.93
N GLU A 162 -12.44 25.63 7.37
CA GLU A 162 -11.15 26.21 7.77
C GLU A 162 -10.54 25.47 8.98
N LEU A 163 -11.39 25.05 9.93
CA LEU A 163 -10.96 24.29 11.09
C LEU A 163 -10.44 22.90 10.67
N ILE A 164 -11.13 22.22 9.75
CA ILE A 164 -10.71 20.94 9.21
C ILE A 164 -9.36 21.08 8.51
N ILE A 165 -9.23 22.06 7.60
CA ILE A 165 -7.97 22.32 6.90
C ILE A 165 -6.83 22.61 7.87
N LYS A 166 -7.06 23.46 8.89
CA LYS A 166 -6.06 23.77 9.92
C LYS A 166 -5.61 22.54 10.72
N ASN A 167 -6.50 21.60 10.98
CA ASN A 167 -6.18 20.38 11.73
C ASN A 167 -5.54 19.30 10.85
N LEU A 168 -5.81 19.30 9.54
CA LEU A 168 -5.14 18.43 8.57
C LEU A 168 -3.74 18.94 8.20
N ASP A 169 -3.46 20.24 8.37
CA ASP A 169 -2.13 20.78 8.06
C ASP A 169 -1.09 20.27 9.07
N LEU A 170 0.03 19.83 8.54
CA LEU A 170 1.09 19.20 9.32
C LEU A 170 1.78 20.23 10.23
N LYS A 171 1.91 19.90 11.51
CA LYS A 171 2.70 20.68 12.46
C LYS A 171 4.18 20.40 12.28
N LYS A 172 5.00 21.44 12.28
CA LYS A 172 6.45 21.38 12.10
C LYS A 172 7.16 22.06 13.25
N ASN A 173 8.17 21.42 13.81
CA ASN A 173 9.05 21.99 14.83
C ASN A 173 10.36 22.48 14.22
N SER A 174 10.93 23.56 14.78
CA SER A 174 12.23 24.10 14.36
C SER A 174 13.39 23.37 15.07
N VAL A 175 13.65 22.11 14.76
CA VAL A 175 14.77 21.38 15.36
C VAL A 175 15.89 21.20 14.35
N LEU A 176 17.13 21.49 14.75
CA LEU A 176 18.27 21.61 13.84
C LEU A 176 19.05 20.32 13.63
N SER A 177 19.11 19.43 14.58
CA SER A 177 19.81 18.14 14.47
C SER A 177 19.29 17.20 15.54
N GLN A 178 19.03 15.97 15.18
CA GLN A 178 18.53 14.94 16.09
C GLN A 178 19.33 13.66 15.90
N ASP A 179 19.71 13.03 17.02
CA ASP A 179 20.17 11.65 16.99
C ASP A 179 19.00 10.73 16.61
N LEU A 180 19.19 9.95 15.57
CA LEU A 180 18.12 9.11 15.00
C LEU A 180 18.03 7.73 15.66
N GLU A 181 19.14 7.21 16.22
CA GLU A 181 19.15 5.90 16.87
C GLU A 181 18.18 5.80 18.05
N PRO A 182 18.07 6.78 18.97
CA PRO A 182 17.13 6.73 20.08
C PRO A 182 15.65 6.62 19.64
N ILE A 183 15.29 7.18 18.48
CA ILE A 183 13.92 7.09 17.97
C ILE A 183 13.64 5.65 17.53
N ILE A 184 14.59 5.01 16.86
CA ILE A 184 14.48 3.62 16.44
C ILE A 184 14.42 2.70 17.67
N GLU A 185 15.31 2.89 18.64
CA GLU A 185 15.34 2.09 19.87
C GLU A 185 14.04 2.25 20.70
N ALA A 186 13.45 3.44 20.70
CA ALA A 186 12.13 3.64 21.31
C ALA A 186 11.02 2.86 20.56
N THR A 187 11.12 2.74 19.22
CA THR A 187 10.17 1.98 18.41
C THR A 187 10.27 0.48 18.67
N LEU A 188 11.48 -0.06 18.90
CA LEU A 188 11.66 -1.49 19.21
C LEU A 188 10.87 -1.96 20.43
N LYS A 189 10.56 -1.08 21.38
CA LYS A 189 9.75 -1.42 22.59
C LYS A 189 8.31 -1.82 22.27
N TYR A 190 7.80 -1.43 21.11
CA TYR A 190 6.45 -1.79 20.65
C TYR A 190 6.42 -3.11 19.87
N LEU A 191 7.59 -3.65 19.51
CA LEU A 191 7.68 -4.94 18.83
C LEU A 191 7.46 -6.10 19.81
N ASP A 192 6.89 -7.17 19.27
CA ASP A 192 6.71 -8.43 19.98
C ASP A 192 8.03 -9.23 19.93
N PRO A 193 8.70 -9.48 21.07
CA PRO A 193 9.99 -10.15 21.09
C PRO A 193 9.91 -11.67 20.88
N ILE A 194 8.70 -12.24 20.87
CA ILE A 194 8.46 -13.69 20.72
C ILE A 194 7.82 -13.99 19.36
N LYS A 195 6.80 -13.20 18.96
CA LYS A 195 6.01 -13.45 17.76
C LYS A 195 6.46 -12.60 16.58
N GLY A 196 7.29 -11.58 16.80
CA GLY A 196 7.66 -10.59 15.77
C GLY A 196 6.50 -9.66 15.40
N GLY A 197 6.81 -8.60 14.64
CA GLY A 197 5.83 -7.55 14.34
C GLY A 197 5.49 -6.68 15.53
N TYR A 198 4.54 -5.77 15.38
CA TYR A 198 3.99 -5.02 16.51
C TYR A 198 3.20 -5.94 17.43
N LYS A 199 3.15 -5.62 18.75
CA LYS A 199 2.35 -6.36 19.73
C LYS A 199 0.87 -6.28 19.40
N GLY A 200 0.14 -7.39 19.65
CA GLY A 200 -1.31 -7.50 19.45
C GLY A 200 -1.70 -7.95 18.05
N ALA A 201 -2.98 -7.81 17.74
CA ALA A 201 -3.60 -8.15 16.46
C ALA A 201 -4.52 -6.98 15.99
N PRO A 202 -4.74 -6.82 14.67
CA PRO A 202 -4.15 -7.58 13.56
C PRO A 202 -2.65 -7.29 13.40
N LYS A 203 -1.90 -8.23 12.78
CA LYS A 203 -0.47 -8.08 12.51
C LYS A 203 -0.18 -7.79 11.04
N PHE A 204 0.47 -6.65 10.80
CA PHE A 204 1.00 -6.27 9.50
C PHE A 204 2.51 -6.44 9.45
N PRO A 205 3.11 -6.86 8.32
CA PRO A 205 4.56 -7.00 8.19
C PRO A 205 5.36 -5.70 8.38
N THR A 206 4.79 -4.54 8.08
CA THR A 206 5.39 -3.18 8.25
C THR A 206 6.84 -3.09 7.74
N PHE A 207 7.09 -3.49 6.50
CA PHE A 207 8.42 -3.65 5.91
C PHE A 207 9.31 -2.41 5.98
N ASN A 208 8.73 -1.20 5.96
CA ASN A 208 9.46 0.07 6.09
C ASN A 208 10.31 0.15 7.36
N LEU A 209 9.75 -0.32 8.49
CA LEU A 209 10.48 -0.41 9.74
C LEU A 209 11.67 -1.39 9.63
N TYR A 210 11.41 -2.59 9.11
CA TYR A 210 12.42 -3.65 9.05
C TYR A 210 13.53 -3.36 8.04
N GLU A 211 13.22 -2.66 6.95
CA GLU A 211 14.22 -2.16 6.03
C GLU A 211 15.13 -1.11 6.70
N THR A 212 14.55 -0.24 7.52
CA THR A 212 15.31 0.73 8.32
C THR A 212 16.18 0.02 9.36
N LEU A 213 15.68 -1.02 10.03
CA LEU A 213 16.48 -1.82 10.96
C LEU A 213 17.67 -2.50 10.27
N LEU A 214 17.48 -3.10 9.08
CA LEU A 214 18.58 -3.68 8.29
C LEU A 214 19.63 -2.64 7.90
N TYR A 215 19.21 -1.44 7.50
CA TYR A 215 20.12 -0.33 7.21
C TYR A 215 20.98 0.02 8.42
N PHE A 216 20.37 0.20 9.60
CA PHE A 216 21.10 0.52 10.83
C PHE A 216 21.96 -0.65 11.32
N TYR A 217 21.54 -1.89 11.14
CA TYR A 217 22.39 -3.05 11.38
C TYR A 217 23.62 -3.06 10.48
N ASN A 218 23.47 -2.81 9.19
CA ASN A 218 24.59 -2.76 8.25
C ASN A 218 25.61 -1.69 8.63
N LYS A 219 25.14 -0.54 9.12
CA LYS A 219 25.95 0.58 9.56
C LYS A 219 26.67 0.31 10.89
N THR A 220 25.94 -0.22 11.88
CA THR A 220 26.42 -0.27 13.29
C THR A 220 26.86 -1.66 13.75
N LYS A 221 26.39 -2.71 13.07
CA LYS A 221 26.53 -4.12 13.46
C LYS A 221 25.90 -4.47 14.83
N LYS A 222 25.04 -3.59 15.37
CA LYS A 222 24.33 -3.85 16.63
C LYS A 222 23.22 -4.88 16.41
N LYS A 223 23.24 -6.01 17.11
CA LYS A 223 22.26 -7.10 16.99
C LYS A 223 20.82 -6.66 17.32
N ILE A 224 20.66 -5.65 18.16
CA ILE A 224 19.33 -5.10 18.51
C ILE A 224 18.51 -4.69 17.27
N TYR A 225 19.18 -4.39 16.15
CA TYR A 225 18.53 -4.08 14.88
C TYR A 225 18.29 -5.31 14.00
N LEU A 226 19.13 -6.36 14.13
CA LEU A 226 18.99 -7.58 13.32
C LEU A 226 17.99 -8.56 13.92
N ASP A 227 18.00 -8.76 15.24
CA ASP A 227 17.20 -9.78 15.92
C ASP A 227 15.69 -9.65 15.64
N PRO A 228 15.08 -8.44 15.61
CA PRO A 228 13.67 -8.30 15.22
C PRO A 228 13.40 -8.67 13.75
N VAL A 229 14.34 -8.39 12.85
CA VAL A 229 14.23 -8.75 11.43
C VAL A 229 14.29 -10.25 11.25
N ASP A 230 15.27 -10.90 11.89
CA ASP A 230 15.44 -12.35 11.88
C ASP A 230 14.17 -13.06 12.37
N LEU A 231 13.60 -12.57 13.47
CA LEU A 231 12.34 -13.10 14.02
C LEU A 231 11.17 -12.92 13.04
N LEU A 232 10.97 -11.71 12.48
CA LEU A 232 9.88 -11.46 11.54
C LEU A 232 9.98 -12.35 10.30
N ILE A 233 11.15 -12.42 9.67
CA ILE A 233 11.36 -13.21 8.44
C ILE A 233 11.10 -14.70 8.70
N LYS A 234 11.54 -15.24 9.85
CA LYS A 234 11.25 -16.62 10.25
C LYS A 234 9.75 -16.84 10.41
N GLN A 235 9.04 -15.94 11.09
CA GLN A 235 7.59 -16.05 11.29
C GLN A 235 6.85 -15.99 9.95
N ILE A 236 7.13 -15.00 9.11
CA ILE A 236 6.49 -14.88 7.80
C ILE A 236 6.74 -16.14 6.96
N CYS A 237 7.99 -16.59 6.84
CA CYS A 237 8.34 -17.71 5.96
C CYS A 237 7.78 -19.07 6.40
N SER A 238 7.37 -19.24 7.67
CA SER A 238 6.91 -20.52 8.22
C SER A 238 5.43 -20.57 8.59
N LYS A 239 4.77 -19.41 8.78
CA LYS A 239 3.38 -19.34 9.25
C LYS A 239 2.36 -19.16 8.11
N GLY A 240 1.08 -19.08 8.46
CA GLY A 240 -0.03 -19.05 7.52
C GLY A 240 -0.12 -17.81 6.64
N ILE A 241 0.56 -16.72 7.00
CA ILE A 241 0.64 -15.52 6.15
C ILE A 241 1.37 -15.79 4.82
N TYR A 242 2.28 -16.77 4.78
CA TYR A 242 2.99 -17.19 3.58
C TYR A 242 2.23 -18.34 2.89
N ASP A 243 2.03 -18.23 1.61
CA ASP A 243 1.47 -19.33 0.83
C ASP A 243 2.56 -20.35 0.48
N HIS A 244 2.60 -21.44 1.24
CA HIS A 244 3.61 -22.48 1.09
C HIS A 244 3.50 -23.28 -0.22
N VAL A 245 2.36 -23.21 -0.93
CA VAL A 245 2.10 -23.97 -2.15
C VAL A 245 2.54 -23.21 -3.40
N GLU A 246 2.08 -21.97 -3.57
CA GLU A 246 2.36 -21.17 -4.77
C GLU A 246 3.35 -20.04 -4.51
N GLY A 247 3.55 -19.66 -3.26
CA GLY A 247 4.41 -18.55 -2.87
C GLY A 247 3.66 -17.23 -2.66
N GLY A 248 4.42 -16.22 -2.26
CA GLY A 248 3.90 -14.92 -1.90
C GLY A 248 3.26 -14.88 -0.51
N ILE A 249 2.96 -13.66 -0.06
CA ILE A 249 2.37 -13.40 1.26
C ILE A 249 0.99 -12.74 1.13
N ALA A 250 0.13 -13.04 2.09
CA ALA A 250 -1.08 -12.26 2.33
C ALA A 250 -0.72 -10.92 2.99
N ARG A 251 -1.63 -9.97 2.93
CA ARG A 251 -1.39 -8.59 3.38
C ARG A 251 -1.14 -8.48 4.88
N TYR A 252 -1.94 -9.17 5.72
CA TYR A 252 -1.82 -9.18 7.18
C TYR A 252 -2.49 -10.41 7.76
N THR A 253 -2.34 -10.62 9.07
CA THR A 253 -3.08 -11.65 9.81
C THR A 253 -4.02 -11.01 10.81
N VAL A 254 -5.21 -11.63 11.00
CA VAL A 254 -6.21 -11.18 11.97
C VAL A 254 -5.85 -11.59 13.40
N ASP A 255 -4.92 -12.55 13.55
CA ASP A 255 -4.38 -13.04 14.81
C ASP A 255 -2.95 -12.52 15.07
N GLU A 256 -2.49 -12.67 16.30
CA GLU A 256 -1.16 -12.23 16.71
C GLU A 256 -0.01 -13.22 16.42
N ASN A 257 -0.31 -14.43 15.91
CA ASN A 257 0.64 -15.53 15.71
C ASN A 257 1.03 -15.75 14.24
N TRP A 258 0.61 -14.87 13.33
CA TRP A 258 0.82 -14.95 11.88
C TRP A 258 0.16 -16.16 11.21
N ILE A 259 -0.92 -16.70 11.79
CA ILE A 259 -1.56 -17.96 11.37
C ILE A 259 -2.72 -17.70 10.43
N ILE A 260 -3.65 -16.82 10.80
CA ILE A 260 -4.90 -16.60 10.07
C ILE A 260 -4.75 -15.34 9.20
N PRO A 261 -4.44 -15.49 7.90
CA PRO A 261 -4.29 -14.33 7.03
C PRO A 261 -5.65 -13.75 6.66
N HIS A 262 -5.66 -12.46 6.38
CA HIS A 262 -6.67 -11.87 5.51
C HIS A 262 -6.18 -12.12 4.08
N PHE A 263 -6.80 -13.04 3.38
CA PHE A 263 -6.22 -13.75 2.23
C PHE A 263 -5.91 -12.93 0.97
N GLU A 264 -6.17 -11.62 0.97
CA GLU A 264 -5.75 -10.75 -0.13
C GLU A 264 -4.22 -10.75 -0.32
N LYS A 265 -3.75 -10.83 -1.55
CA LYS A 265 -2.33 -10.73 -1.89
C LYS A 265 -2.10 -9.47 -2.71
N MET A 266 -1.38 -8.51 -2.14
CA MET A 266 -1.12 -7.22 -2.78
C MET A 266 0.27 -7.20 -3.42
N LEU A 267 0.40 -6.53 -4.57
CA LEU A 267 1.70 -6.36 -5.23
C LEU A 267 2.68 -5.61 -4.33
N TYR A 268 2.22 -4.55 -3.65
CA TYR A 268 3.09 -3.73 -2.78
C TYR A 268 3.64 -4.51 -1.58
N ASP A 269 2.87 -5.42 -0.97
CA ASP A 269 3.36 -6.26 0.13
C ASP A 269 4.38 -7.29 -0.38
N ASN A 270 4.08 -7.95 -1.49
CA ASN A 270 4.93 -8.97 -2.07
C ASN A 270 6.23 -8.39 -2.64
N GLY A 271 6.17 -7.21 -3.28
CA GLY A 271 7.34 -6.50 -3.77
C GLY A 271 8.30 -6.10 -2.63
N GLN A 272 7.74 -5.53 -1.54
CA GLN A 272 8.53 -5.18 -0.36
C GLN A 272 9.06 -6.41 0.38
N PHE A 273 8.27 -7.49 0.46
CA PHE A 273 8.75 -8.74 1.05
C PHE A 273 9.96 -9.30 0.30
N ILE A 274 9.91 -9.33 -1.03
CA ILE A 274 11.04 -9.77 -1.86
C ILE A 274 12.26 -8.86 -1.64
N LEU A 275 12.06 -7.54 -1.59
CA LEU A 275 13.14 -6.58 -1.36
C LEU A 275 13.81 -6.79 0.00
N ILE A 276 13.03 -6.91 1.08
CA ILE A 276 13.60 -7.11 2.43
C ILE A 276 14.23 -8.50 2.57
N LEU A 277 13.60 -9.53 2.02
CA LEU A 277 14.14 -10.89 2.05
C LEU A 277 15.46 -11.00 1.28
N SER A 278 15.58 -10.29 0.14
CA SER A 278 16.87 -10.22 -0.59
C SER A 278 17.94 -9.51 0.24
N LYS A 279 17.64 -8.38 0.89
CA LYS A 279 18.57 -7.69 1.80
C LYS A 279 18.95 -8.55 3.01
N TYR A 280 18.00 -9.29 3.57
CA TYR A 280 18.24 -10.24 4.66
C TYR A 280 19.14 -11.39 4.22
N CYS A 281 18.97 -11.96 3.02
CA CYS A 281 19.81 -13.02 2.47
C CYS A 281 21.28 -12.60 2.24
N LYS A 282 21.59 -11.29 2.18
CA LYS A 282 23.00 -10.82 2.18
C LYS A 282 23.68 -11.05 3.52
N ILE A 283 22.93 -11.09 4.61
CA ILE A 283 23.40 -11.21 5.98
C ILE A 283 23.31 -12.68 6.42
N ASN A 284 22.16 -13.31 6.15
CA ASN A 284 21.88 -14.70 6.48
C ASN A 284 21.97 -15.56 5.21
N ASN A 285 22.99 -16.41 5.15
CA ASN A 285 23.31 -17.23 3.98
C ASN A 285 22.54 -18.56 3.93
N ASP A 286 21.41 -18.69 4.64
CA ASP A 286 20.62 -19.92 4.67
C ASP A 286 19.89 -20.15 3.34
N ALA A 287 20.05 -21.36 2.80
CA ALA A 287 19.41 -21.80 1.56
C ALA A 287 17.86 -21.75 1.64
N TYR A 288 17.28 -21.96 2.82
CA TYR A 288 15.84 -21.90 3.05
C TYR A 288 15.25 -20.53 2.64
N PHE A 289 15.84 -19.43 3.12
CA PHE A 289 15.34 -18.09 2.78
C PHE A 289 15.58 -17.71 1.32
N ARG A 290 16.66 -18.20 0.70
CA ARG A 290 16.89 -18.02 -0.74
C ARG A 290 15.84 -18.74 -1.59
N GLU A 291 15.39 -19.91 -1.16
CA GLU A 291 14.32 -20.64 -1.85
C GLU A 291 12.97 -19.93 -1.70
N LYS A 292 12.64 -19.42 -0.50
CA LYS A 292 11.45 -18.59 -0.29
C LYS A 292 11.48 -17.32 -1.16
N LEU A 293 12.65 -16.70 -1.29
CA LEU A 293 12.87 -15.56 -2.18
C LEU A 293 12.58 -15.92 -3.65
N ILE A 294 13.16 -17.02 -4.14
CA ILE A 294 12.90 -17.51 -5.50
C ILE A 294 11.43 -17.84 -5.70
N GLN A 295 10.80 -18.58 -4.78
CA GLN A 295 9.40 -18.96 -4.85
C GLN A 295 8.49 -17.72 -4.93
N SER A 296 8.76 -16.68 -4.11
CA SER A 296 7.98 -15.44 -4.14
C SER A 296 8.13 -14.67 -5.44
N ILE A 297 9.33 -14.66 -6.04
CA ILE A 297 9.55 -14.05 -7.36
C ILE A 297 8.83 -14.81 -8.46
N GLU A 298 8.96 -16.14 -8.48
CA GLU A 298 8.28 -16.96 -9.49
C GLU A 298 6.75 -16.87 -9.36
N PHE A 299 6.23 -16.73 -8.13
CA PHE A 299 4.82 -16.45 -7.88
C PHE A 299 4.37 -15.14 -8.55
N LEU A 300 5.05 -14.01 -8.32
CA LEU A 300 4.69 -12.75 -8.96
C LEU A 300 4.80 -12.81 -10.47
N LYS A 301 5.84 -13.43 -11.01
CA LYS A 301 6.01 -13.61 -12.46
C LYS A 301 4.90 -14.45 -13.10
N LYS A 302 4.39 -15.47 -12.39
CA LYS A 302 3.38 -16.37 -12.90
C LYS A 302 1.97 -15.83 -12.73
N GLU A 303 1.67 -15.30 -11.55
CA GLU A 303 0.32 -15.00 -11.13
C GLU A 303 -0.06 -13.52 -11.30
N PHE A 304 0.89 -12.58 -11.15
CA PHE A 304 0.61 -11.15 -11.25
C PHE A 304 0.86 -10.54 -12.63
N LEU A 305 1.50 -11.28 -13.55
CA LEU A 305 1.74 -10.76 -14.89
C LEU A 305 0.42 -10.64 -15.65
N ASN A 306 0.13 -9.44 -16.14
CA ASN A 306 -1.06 -9.17 -16.95
C ASN A 306 -0.75 -9.21 -18.47
N ASN A 307 -1.76 -8.91 -19.28
CA ASN A 307 -1.65 -8.91 -20.74
C ASN A 307 -0.67 -7.85 -21.30
N ASP A 308 -0.34 -6.83 -20.52
CA ASP A 308 0.60 -5.77 -20.91
C ASP A 308 2.05 -6.10 -20.54
N SER A 309 2.31 -7.31 -20.04
CA SER A 309 3.61 -7.77 -19.53
C SER A 309 4.14 -6.92 -18.36
N LEU A 310 3.24 -6.34 -17.57
CA LEU A 310 3.49 -5.66 -16.28
C LEU A 310 2.73 -6.38 -15.17
N LEU A 311 3.04 -6.07 -13.91
CA LEU A 311 2.36 -6.70 -12.79
C LEU A 311 1.06 -5.95 -12.45
N GLY A 312 -0.03 -6.71 -12.25
CA GLY A 312 -1.29 -6.21 -11.74
C GLY A 312 -1.23 -5.92 -10.25
N SER A 313 -2.32 -5.38 -9.69
CA SER A 313 -2.35 -4.81 -8.34
C SER A 313 -2.52 -5.87 -7.25
N ALA A 314 -3.49 -6.78 -7.38
CA ALA A 314 -3.89 -7.63 -6.26
C ALA A 314 -4.67 -8.88 -6.68
N TYR A 315 -4.62 -9.90 -5.80
CA TYR A 315 -5.62 -10.97 -5.74
C TYR A 315 -6.57 -10.73 -4.58
N ASP A 316 -7.87 -10.96 -4.82
CA ASP A 316 -8.93 -10.84 -3.84
C ASP A 316 -8.74 -11.82 -2.67
N ALA A 317 -9.25 -11.45 -1.49
CA ALA A 317 -9.35 -12.35 -0.35
C ALA A 317 -10.39 -13.45 -0.60
N ASP A 318 -11.45 -13.11 -1.34
CA ASP A 318 -12.60 -13.97 -1.57
C ASP A 318 -12.45 -14.80 -2.84
N SER A 319 -12.91 -16.03 -2.76
CA SER A 319 -13.08 -16.91 -3.90
C SER A 319 -14.45 -17.56 -3.80
N ASP A 320 -15.26 -17.41 -4.86
CA ASP A 320 -16.59 -17.98 -4.93
C ASP A 320 -17.50 -17.58 -3.75
N GLY A 321 -17.36 -16.30 -3.31
CA GLY A 321 -18.13 -15.71 -2.23
C GLY A 321 -17.72 -16.08 -0.81
N GLU A 322 -16.57 -16.78 -0.64
CA GLU A 322 -16.03 -17.16 0.66
C GLU A 322 -14.58 -16.69 0.80
N GLU A 323 -14.26 -16.03 1.92
CA GLU A 323 -12.90 -15.62 2.24
C GLU A 323 -11.97 -16.84 2.37
N GLY A 324 -10.80 -16.79 1.74
CA GLY A 324 -9.76 -17.80 1.86
C GLY A 324 -10.03 -19.15 1.20
N LYS A 325 -11.20 -19.40 0.60
CA LYS A 325 -11.62 -20.70 0.06
C LYS A 325 -10.59 -21.35 -0.88
N TYR A 326 -9.93 -20.56 -1.69
CA TYR A 326 -8.89 -21.05 -2.60
C TYR A 326 -7.64 -21.57 -1.87
N TYR A 327 -7.27 -20.93 -0.76
CA TYR A 327 -5.98 -21.13 -0.09
C TYR A 327 -6.00 -22.20 0.99
N VAL A 328 -7.16 -22.46 1.61
CA VAL A 328 -7.32 -23.39 2.74
C VAL A 328 -7.69 -24.79 2.26
N TYR A 329 -7.51 -25.79 3.13
CA TYR A 329 -7.84 -27.19 2.84
C TYR A 329 -8.76 -27.77 3.91
N ASN A 330 -9.62 -28.72 3.52
CA ASN A 330 -10.29 -29.60 4.48
C ASN A 330 -9.36 -30.74 4.86
N TYR A 331 -9.48 -31.25 6.07
CA TYR A 331 -8.66 -32.38 6.54
C TYR A 331 -8.78 -33.60 5.61
N GLU A 332 -9.99 -33.94 5.19
CA GLU A 332 -10.26 -35.08 4.30
C GLU A 332 -9.61 -34.97 2.92
N GLU A 333 -9.35 -33.73 2.43
CA GLU A 333 -8.68 -33.52 1.14
C GLU A 333 -7.19 -33.83 1.17
N ILE A 334 -6.55 -33.74 2.35
CA ILE A 334 -5.09 -33.77 2.44
C ILE A 334 -4.53 -34.84 3.38
N LYS A 335 -5.36 -35.50 4.23
CA LYS A 335 -4.92 -36.48 5.24
C LYS A 335 -4.13 -37.66 4.66
N ASP A 336 -4.44 -38.07 3.42
CA ASP A 336 -3.83 -39.22 2.75
C ASP A 336 -2.58 -38.84 1.92
N ILE A 337 -2.17 -37.57 1.93
CA ILE A 337 -0.90 -37.16 1.32
C ILE A 337 0.24 -37.71 2.17
N GLU A 338 1.07 -38.53 1.59
CA GLU A 338 2.18 -39.21 2.27
C GLU A 338 3.12 -38.21 2.96
N ASN A 339 3.37 -38.43 4.24
CA ASN A 339 4.27 -37.62 5.09
C ASN A 339 3.85 -36.14 5.27
N ILE A 340 2.59 -35.77 4.99
CA ILE A 340 2.16 -34.35 5.11
C ILE A 340 2.37 -33.81 6.54
N ASN A 341 2.16 -34.64 7.56
CA ASN A 341 2.33 -34.29 8.97
C ASN A 341 3.79 -33.99 9.36
N ASP A 342 4.77 -34.46 8.57
CA ASP A 342 6.18 -34.13 8.80
C ASP A 342 6.50 -32.69 8.39
N TYR A 343 5.77 -32.19 7.40
CA TYR A 343 6.02 -30.90 6.78
C TYR A 343 5.13 -29.78 7.32
N PHE A 344 3.88 -30.09 7.63
CA PHE A 344 2.88 -29.12 8.07
C PHE A 344 2.20 -29.51 9.38
N GLU A 345 1.69 -28.49 10.11
CA GLU A 345 0.81 -28.69 11.24
C GLU A 345 -0.59 -29.04 10.74
N ILE A 346 -0.97 -30.33 10.80
CA ILE A 346 -2.27 -30.81 10.32
C ILE A 346 -3.09 -31.26 11.51
N ASN A 347 -4.30 -30.70 11.65
CA ASN A 347 -5.26 -31.05 12.70
C ASN A 347 -6.62 -31.41 12.08
N PRO A 348 -7.24 -32.55 12.45
CA PRO A 348 -8.57 -32.92 11.94
C PRO A 348 -9.66 -31.87 12.17
N LYS A 349 -9.55 -31.06 13.23
CA LYS A 349 -10.48 -29.95 13.51
C LYS A 349 -10.16 -28.66 12.75
N GLY A 350 -9.06 -28.66 11.96
CA GLY A 350 -8.56 -27.44 11.35
C GLY A 350 -7.94 -26.47 12.38
N ASN A 351 -7.47 -25.34 11.89
CA ASN A 351 -6.96 -24.22 12.70
C ASN A 351 -7.70 -22.90 12.41
N TRP A 352 -8.66 -22.91 11.47
CA TRP A 352 -9.54 -21.81 11.16
C TRP A 352 -10.85 -22.32 10.54
N GLU A 353 -12.00 -22.09 11.18
CA GLU A 353 -13.35 -22.45 10.70
C GLU A 353 -13.48 -23.92 10.18
N ASN A 354 -12.92 -24.86 10.90
CA ASN A 354 -12.81 -26.29 10.54
C ASN A 354 -12.00 -26.55 9.25
N LYS A 355 -11.25 -25.56 8.77
CA LYS A 355 -10.34 -25.66 7.62
C LYS A 355 -8.88 -25.57 8.10
N ILE A 356 -7.96 -25.98 7.25
CA ILE A 356 -6.52 -26.01 7.52
C ILE A 356 -5.85 -24.91 6.70
N ILE A 357 -5.26 -23.95 7.41
CA ILE A 357 -4.24 -23.04 6.90
C ILE A 357 -2.90 -23.74 7.14
N LEU A 358 -2.08 -23.86 6.11
CA LEU A 358 -0.80 -24.56 6.21
C LEU A 358 0.20 -23.76 7.05
N ILE A 359 0.79 -24.42 8.07
CA ILE A 359 1.87 -23.90 8.90
C ILE A 359 3.05 -24.85 8.72
N GLU A 360 4.17 -24.32 8.25
CA GLU A 360 5.35 -25.13 7.91
C GLU A 360 6.13 -25.50 9.16
N LYS A 361 6.35 -26.78 9.38
CA LYS A 361 7.24 -27.37 10.42
C LYS A 361 8.64 -27.62 9.87
N LYS A 362 8.69 -28.05 8.62
CA LYS A 362 9.89 -28.40 7.89
C LYS A 362 9.63 -28.13 6.40
N LYS A 363 10.66 -27.77 5.65
CA LYS A 363 10.59 -27.57 4.21
C LYS A 363 9.89 -28.76 3.52
N PRO A 364 8.75 -28.55 2.84
CA PRO A 364 8.01 -29.63 2.19
C PRO A 364 8.75 -30.17 0.96
N SER A 365 8.54 -31.46 0.68
CA SER A 365 9.00 -32.06 -0.56
C SER A 365 8.20 -31.55 -1.76
N LYS A 366 8.81 -31.57 -2.93
CA LYS A 366 8.11 -31.22 -4.17
C LYS A 366 6.86 -32.06 -4.40
N ILE A 367 6.91 -33.36 -4.09
CA ILE A 367 5.77 -34.28 -4.24
C ILE A 367 4.57 -33.83 -3.41
N VAL A 368 4.79 -33.42 -2.17
CA VAL A 368 3.71 -32.91 -1.28
C VAL A 368 3.15 -31.60 -1.83
N LEU A 369 4.01 -30.68 -2.29
CA LEU A 369 3.56 -29.41 -2.87
C LEU A 369 2.77 -29.62 -4.16
N ASP A 370 3.21 -30.52 -5.04
CA ASP A 370 2.52 -30.82 -6.30
C ASP A 370 1.10 -31.41 -6.02
N LYS A 371 0.95 -32.29 -5.02
CA LYS A 371 -0.36 -32.82 -4.61
C LYS A 371 -1.28 -31.75 -4.01
N LEU A 372 -0.73 -30.88 -3.16
CA LEU A 372 -1.50 -29.75 -2.60
C LEU A 372 -1.94 -28.78 -3.71
N LEU A 373 -1.08 -28.52 -4.67
CA LEU A 373 -1.40 -27.68 -5.84
C LEU A 373 -2.46 -28.32 -6.73
N GLU A 374 -2.41 -29.65 -6.94
CA GLU A 374 -3.44 -30.39 -7.68
C GLU A 374 -4.82 -30.22 -7.03
N ILE A 375 -4.93 -30.41 -5.71
CA ILE A 375 -6.17 -30.21 -4.97
C ILE A 375 -6.66 -28.75 -5.12
N ARG A 376 -5.75 -27.78 -4.95
CA ARG A 376 -6.05 -26.36 -5.08
C ARG A 376 -6.52 -25.99 -6.49
N SER A 377 -5.96 -26.59 -7.53
CA SER A 377 -6.29 -26.30 -8.93
C SER A 377 -7.76 -26.60 -9.29
N ASN A 378 -8.44 -27.45 -8.50
CA ASN A 378 -9.86 -27.72 -8.65
C ASN A 378 -10.77 -26.64 -8.03
N LYS A 379 -10.19 -25.65 -7.33
CA LYS A 379 -10.92 -24.53 -6.73
C LYS A 379 -10.88 -23.32 -7.67
N LYS A 380 -11.94 -22.50 -7.63
CA LYS A 380 -11.97 -21.25 -8.37
C LYS A 380 -10.93 -20.29 -7.83
N LYS A 381 -10.10 -19.72 -8.70
CA LYS A 381 -9.14 -18.69 -8.30
C LYS A 381 -9.86 -17.42 -7.82
N PRO A 382 -9.30 -16.69 -6.85
CA PRO A 382 -9.76 -15.36 -6.48
C PRO A 382 -9.74 -14.40 -7.67
N PHE A 383 -10.53 -13.33 -7.59
CA PHE A 383 -10.50 -12.28 -8.61
C PHE A 383 -9.11 -11.64 -8.66
N PHE A 384 -8.60 -11.44 -9.87
CA PHE A 384 -7.34 -10.75 -10.11
C PHE A 384 -7.60 -9.32 -10.58
N ASP A 385 -7.19 -8.36 -9.78
CA ASP A 385 -7.17 -6.96 -10.17
C ASP A 385 -5.93 -6.71 -11.04
N ASN A 386 -6.15 -6.70 -12.35
CA ASN A 386 -5.09 -6.64 -13.36
C ASN A 386 -4.63 -5.22 -13.70
N LYS A 387 -5.14 -4.17 -13.01
CA LYS A 387 -4.65 -2.81 -13.24
C LYS A 387 -3.17 -2.68 -12.86
N THR A 388 -2.43 -1.91 -13.62
CA THR A 388 -1.01 -1.63 -13.35
C THR A 388 -0.83 -0.25 -12.76
N GLN A 389 0.00 -0.16 -11.71
CA GLN A 389 0.40 1.09 -11.08
C GLN A 389 1.90 1.27 -11.28
N LEU A 390 2.31 2.47 -11.66
CA LEU A 390 3.70 2.77 -12.01
C LEU A 390 4.63 2.60 -10.82
N ASP A 391 4.29 3.17 -9.68
CA ASP A 391 5.07 3.12 -8.45
C ASP A 391 5.34 1.68 -8.00
N LEU A 392 4.32 0.81 -8.02
CA LEU A 392 4.44 -0.58 -7.59
C LEU A 392 5.28 -1.42 -8.56
N ASN A 393 5.16 -1.19 -9.87
CA ASN A 393 6.01 -1.84 -10.86
C ASN A 393 7.47 -1.35 -10.78
N CYS A 394 7.71 -0.10 -10.40
CA CYS A 394 9.05 0.41 -10.10
C CYS A 394 9.64 -0.20 -8.81
N LEU A 395 8.83 -0.40 -7.77
CA LEU A 395 9.22 -1.12 -6.55
C LEU A 395 9.64 -2.57 -6.87
N TRP A 396 8.91 -3.24 -7.76
CA TRP A 396 9.28 -4.56 -8.26
C TRP A 396 10.65 -4.59 -8.96
N ILE A 397 10.95 -3.58 -9.81
CA ILE A 397 12.27 -3.47 -10.44
C ILE A 397 13.37 -3.38 -9.39
N SER A 398 13.21 -2.53 -8.36
CA SER A 398 14.16 -2.40 -7.26
C SER A 398 14.37 -3.73 -6.51
N ALA A 399 13.28 -4.49 -6.29
CA ALA A 399 13.35 -5.82 -5.66
C ALA A 399 14.13 -6.83 -6.52
N LEU A 400 13.94 -6.85 -7.84
CA LEU A 400 14.70 -7.69 -8.76
C LEU A 400 16.17 -7.34 -8.80
N VAL A 401 16.51 -6.05 -8.85
CA VAL A 401 17.91 -5.58 -8.82
C VAL A 401 18.60 -6.00 -7.52
N SER A 402 17.93 -5.84 -6.37
CA SER A 402 18.44 -6.29 -5.07
C SER A 402 18.64 -7.82 -5.03
N THR A 403 17.71 -8.58 -5.61
CA THR A 403 17.79 -10.05 -5.65
C THR A 403 18.93 -10.54 -6.55
N HIS A 404 19.19 -9.85 -7.66
CA HIS A 404 20.30 -10.21 -8.56
C HIS A 404 21.66 -10.25 -7.84
N GLU A 405 21.86 -9.43 -6.82
CA GLU A 405 23.09 -9.46 -6.01
C GLU A 405 23.27 -10.75 -5.21
N ILE A 406 22.17 -11.45 -4.90
CA ILE A 406 22.16 -12.68 -4.11
C ILE A 406 22.16 -13.92 -5.00
N ILE A 407 21.47 -13.84 -6.14
CA ILE A 407 21.24 -14.98 -7.04
C ILE A 407 21.52 -14.54 -8.50
N PRO A 408 22.79 -14.17 -8.83
CA PRO A 408 23.13 -13.62 -10.15
C PRO A 408 22.86 -14.60 -11.30
N GLN A 409 22.95 -15.91 -11.06
CA GLN A 409 22.71 -16.95 -12.08
C GLN A 409 21.26 -17.00 -12.60
N LYS A 410 20.30 -16.41 -11.90
CA LYS A 410 18.88 -16.34 -12.34
C LYS A 410 18.59 -15.16 -13.27
N ASN A 411 19.59 -14.33 -13.54
CA ASN A 411 19.50 -13.20 -14.48
C ASN A 411 18.38 -12.18 -14.16
N TYR A 412 18.11 -11.94 -12.86
CA TYR A 412 17.08 -11.02 -12.42
C TYR A 412 17.34 -9.57 -12.83
N LEU A 413 18.60 -9.18 -13.06
CA LEU A 413 18.94 -7.86 -13.59
C LEU A 413 18.37 -7.67 -15.00
N LYS A 414 18.54 -8.67 -15.88
CA LYS A 414 17.95 -8.62 -17.23
C LYS A 414 16.43 -8.54 -17.17
N LEU A 415 15.81 -9.31 -16.26
CA LEU A 415 14.36 -9.24 -16.05
C LEU A 415 13.93 -7.82 -15.59
N ALA A 416 14.68 -7.17 -14.70
CA ALA A 416 14.42 -5.80 -14.26
C ALA A 416 14.52 -4.81 -15.43
N GLU A 417 15.52 -4.96 -16.30
CA GLU A 417 15.65 -4.13 -17.51
C GLU A 417 14.47 -4.35 -18.48
N ASP A 418 14.03 -5.59 -18.67
CA ASP A 418 12.90 -5.91 -19.54
C ASP A 418 11.59 -5.30 -19.02
N PHE A 419 11.35 -5.34 -17.69
CA PHE A 419 10.23 -4.64 -17.06
C PHE A 419 10.34 -3.11 -17.24
N PHE A 420 11.54 -2.56 -17.07
CA PHE A 420 11.73 -1.12 -17.28
C PHE A 420 11.41 -0.71 -18.73
N LEU A 421 11.81 -1.50 -19.74
CA LEU A 421 11.46 -1.23 -21.14
C LEU A 421 9.94 -1.17 -21.36
N LYS A 422 9.18 -2.03 -20.67
CA LYS A 422 7.71 -1.99 -20.71
C LYS A 422 7.14 -0.74 -20.02
N ILE A 423 7.74 -0.32 -18.90
CA ILE A 423 7.38 0.95 -18.26
C ILE A 423 7.71 2.14 -19.17
N GLU A 424 8.90 2.16 -19.80
CA GLU A 424 9.29 3.21 -20.74
C GLU A 424 8.26 3.32 -21.89
N GLU A 425 7.87 2.17 -22.46
CA GLU A 425 6.87 2.10 -23.53
C GLU A 425 5.48 2.62 -23.11
N LYS A 426 4.99 2.22 -21.94
CA LYS A 426 3.61 2.46 -21.51
C LYS A 426 3.41 3.79 -20.78
N TYR A 427 4.39 4.24 -20.02
CA TYR A 427 4.25 5.36 -19.08
C TYR A 427 5.10 6.59 -19.41
N LEU A 428 6.19 6.47 -20.18
CA LEU A 428 7.14 7.57 -20.36
C LEU A 428 7.08 8.24 -21.72
N ASN A 429 6.39 7.66 -22.70
CA ASN A 429 6.39 8.17 -24.09
C ASN A 429 5.67 9.53 -24.26
N ASN A 430 4.73 9.89 -23.37
CA ASN A 430 4.01 11.17 -23.44
C ASN A 430 4.07 11.91 -22.10
N THR A 431 3.25 11.48 -21.14
CA THR A 431 3.18 12.03 -19.77
C THR A 431 3.20 10.88 -18.78
N ILE A 432 3.96 11.04 -17.69
CA ILE A 432 3.98 10.07 -16.59
C ILE A 432 2.58 10.03 -15.95
N LYS A 433 2.04 8.83 -15.76
CA LYS A 433 0.73 8.56 -15.15
C LYS A 433 0.88 7.55 -14.03
N HIS A 434 -0.04 7.55 -13.08
CA HIS A 434 -0.11 6.55 -12.02
C HIS A 434 -0.53 5.18 -12.56
N SER A 435 -1.63 5.18 -13.31
CA SER A 435 -2.05 4.04 -14.14
C SER A 435 -2.26 4.53 -15.57
N TYR A 436 -2.13 3.65 -16.55
CA TYR A 436 -2.37 4.08 -17.94
C TYR A 436 -3.85 4.28 -18.26
N SER A 437 -4.73 3.89 -17.35
CA SER A 437 -6.19 4.04 -17.49
C SER A 437 -6.70 5.43 -17.12
N LYS A 438 -5.95 6.21 -16.33
CA LYS A 438 -6.35 7.54 -15.85
C LYS A 438 -5.23 8.57 -15.95
N GLU A 439 -5.60 9.84 -16.19
CA GLU A 439 -4.66 10.95 -16.33
C GLU A 439 -4.28 11.60 -15.00
N VAL A 440 -4.04 10.78 -13.99
CA VAL A 440 -3.56 11.21 -12.68
C VAL A 440 -2.13 10.72 -12.44
N VAL A 441 -1.40 11.44 -11.60
CA VAL A 441 -0.05 11.04 -11.17
C VAL A 441 0.25 11.65 -9.82
N PHE A 442 1.05 10.94 -9.03
CA PHE A 442 1.39 11.27 -7.67
C PHE A 442 2.90 11.34 -7.47
N LEU A 443 3.32 11.89 -6.34
CA LEU A 443 4.74 11.97 -5.97
C LEU A 443 5.40 10.60 -5.96
N GLU A 444 4.71 9.58 -5.47
CA GLU A 444 5.19 8.22 -5.34
C GLU A 444 5.57 7.61 -6.69
N ASP A 445 4.82 7.91 -7.76
CA ASP A 445 5.13 7.46 -9.12
C ASP A 445 6.51 7.94 -9.56
N TYR A 446 6.80 9.23 -9.33
CA TYR A 446 8.10 9.81 -9.63
C TYR A 446 9.20 9.28 -8.68
N ALA A 447 8.92 9.20 -7.39
CA ALA A 447 9.89 8.79 -6.38
C ALA A 447 10.39 7.37 -6.64
N PHE A 448 9.48 6.41 -6.86
CA PHE A 448 9.84 5.01 -7.12
C PHE A 448 10.43 4.80 -8.52
N LEU A 449 9.97 5.54 -9.53
CA LEU A 449 10.57 5.49 -10.86
C LEU A 449 12.03 5.97 -10.84
N ILE A 450 12.31 7.10 -10.18
CA ILE A 450 13.68 7.61 -10.02
C ILE A 450 14.53 6.62 -9.23
N ASN A 451 13.97 6.01 -8.18
CA ASN A 451 14.68 5.02 -7.38
C ASN A 451 15.05 3.79 -8.21
N ALA A 452 14.10 3.22 -8.96
CA ALA A 452 14.35 2.07 -9.84
C ALA A 452 15.41 2.38 -10.93
N LEU A 453 15.35 3.58 -11.52
CA LEU A 453 16.37 4.04 -12.46
C LEU A 453 17.76 4.18 -11.84
N ASN A 454 17.83 4.68 -10.60
CA ASN A 454 19.10 4.73 -9.86
C ASN A 454 19.61 3.32 -9.56
N ASP A 455 18.75 2.37 -9.18
CA ASP A 455 19.13 0.98 -8.90
C ASP A 455 19.66 0.29 -10.17
N LEU A 456 18.99 0.46 -11.31
CA LEU A 456 19.46 -0.02 -12.61
C LEU A 456 20.78 0.64 -13.01
N ALA A 457 20.92 1.97 -12.86
CA ALA A 457 22.15 2.68 -13.19
C ALA A 457 23.35 2.16 -12.41
N ASP A 458 23.19 1.98 -11.10
CA ASP A 458 24.27 1.55 -10.20
C ASP A 458 24.70 0.09 -10.47
N LYS A 459 23.79 -0.79 -10.97
CA LYS A 459 24.10 -2.19 -11.26
C LYS A 459 24.58 -2.45 -12.68
N THR A 460 24.00 -1.74 -13.65
CA THR A 460 24.38 -1.90 -15.06
C THR A 460 25.54 -1.00 -15.47
N MET A 461 25.90 -0.01 -14.63
CA MET A 461 26.82 1.08 -14.96
C MET A 461 26.43 1.85 -16.22
N ASN A 462 25.14 1.81 -16.59
CA ASN A 462 24.60 2.47 -17.78
C ASN A 462 24.12 3.90 -17.45
N PHE A 463 24.84 4.88 -17.92
CA PHE A 463 24.54 6.29 -17.72
C PHE A 463 23.18 6.75 -18.31
N LYS A 464 22.58 6.00 -19.25
CA LYS A 464 21.24 6.29 -19.77
C LYS A 464 20.22 6.37 -18.64
N TYR A 465 20.24 5.38 -17.72
CA TYR A 465 19.32 5.35 -16.58
C TYR A 465 19.56 6.53 -15.63
N LYS A 466 20.82 6.85 -15.34
CA LYS A 466 21.17 7.98 -14.45
C LYS A 466 20.72 9.33 -15.02
N ASN A 467 20.93 9.55 -16.32
CA ASN A 467 20.50 10.76 -17.02
C ASN A 467 18.98 10.90 -17.04
N LEU A 468 18.26 9.80 -17.29
CA LEU A 468 16.81 9.77 -17.25
C LEU A 468 16.28 10.05 -15.84
N ALA A 469 16.84 9.41 -14.81
CA ALA A 469 16.51 9.67 -13.40
C ALA A 469 16.67 11.15 -13.05
N LYS A 470 17.77 11.79 -13.48
CA LYS A 470 18.02 13.21 -13.23
C LYS A 470 17.01 14.12 -13.94
N LYS A 471 16.62 13.78 -15.20
CA LYS A 471 15.58 14.49 -15.94
C LYS A 471 14.24 14.43 -15.21
N ILE A 472 13.81 13.22 -14.84
CA ILE A 472 12.53 12.97 -14.13
C ILE A 472 12.53 13.63 -12.75
N CYS A 473 13.67 13.64 -12.04
CA CYS A 473 13.79 14.30 -10.74
C CYS A 473 13.59 15.81 -10.84
N LYS A 474 14.13 16.47 -11.87
CA LYS A 474 13.88 17.90 -12.13
C LYS A 474 12.40 18.17 -12.43
N GLU A 475 11.75 17.27 -13.17
CA GLU A 475 10.32 17.37 -13.46
C GLU A 475 9.50 17.19 -12.15
N ALA A 476 9.84 16.24 -11.28
CA ALA A 476 9.21 16.07 -9.96
C ALA A 476 9.30 17.36 -9.11
N ILE A 477 10.48 18.00 -9.07
CA ILE A 477 10.68 19.25 -8.34
C ILE A 477 9.76 20.37 -8.89
N SER A 478 9.69 20.53 -10.20
CA SER A 478 8.82 21.55 -10.81
C SER A 478 7.33 21.29 -10.54
N THR A 479 6.93 20.01 -10.48
CA THR A 479 5.54 19.57 -10.42
C THR A 479 4.97 19.53 -9.02
N PHE A 480 5.74 19.04 -8.04
CA PHE A 480 5.25 18.71 -6.69
C PHE A 480 5.88 19.54 -5.56
N TYR A 481 7.08 20.10 -5.73
CA TYR A 481 7.80 20.75 -4.64
C TYR A 481 7.20 22.10 -4.26
N ILE A 482 6.92 22.28 -2.96
CA ILE A 482 6.39 23.52 -2.37
C ILE A 482 7.58 24.30 -1.76
N ASN A 483 7.97 25.41 -2.38
CA ASN A 483 9.15 26.20 -1.96
C ASN A 483 8.99 26.77 -0.53
N GLU A 484 7.79 27.19 -0.14
CA GLU A 484 7.50 27.81 1.14
C GLU A 484 7.58 26.82 2.31
N LYS A 485 7.42 25.52 2.03
CA LYS A 485 7.47 24.45 3.03
C LYS A 485 8.71 23.56 2.92
N ASP A 486 9.51 23.70 1.85
CA ASP A 486 10.66 22.86 1.52
C ASP A 486 10.33 21.35 1.50
N ILE A 487 9.19 20.99 0.87
CA ILE A 487 8.68 19.62 0.85
C ILE A 487 7.86 19.37 -0.42
N PHE A 488 7.71 18.10 -0.82
CA PHE A 488 6.83 17.73 -1.91
C PHE A 488 5.41 17.44 -1.39
N GLN A 489 4.40 17.95 -2.10
CA GLN A 489 3.01 17.52 -1.92
C GLN A 489 2.72 16.27 -2.76
N LYS A 490 1.65 15.54 -2.42
CA LYS A 490 1.29 14.27 -3.07
C LYS A 490 0.81 14.47 -4.51
N ASN A 491 -0.03 15.47 -4.76
CA ASN A 491 -0.64 15.78 -6.06
C ASN A 491 0.16 16.83 -6.82
N LYS A 492 -0.05 16.91 -8.16
CA LYS A 492 0.44 18.06 -8.95
C LYS A 492 -0.10 19.38 -8.40
N LYS A 493 0.72 20.43 -8.41
CA LYS A 493 0.33 21.77 -7.92
C LYS A 493 -0.95 22.32 -8.57
N VAL A 494 -1.19 21.98 -9.82
CA VAL A 494 -2.33 22.46 -10.62
C VAL A 494 -3.65 21.73 -10.34
N VAL A 495 -3.63 20.59 -9.64
CA VAL A 495 -4.84 19.83 -9.30
C VAL A 495 -5.62 20.55 -8.21
N ASN A 496 -6.89 20.85 -8.46
CA ASN A 496 -7.78 21.61 -7.56
C ASN A 496 -9.15 20.93 -7.37
N ASP A 497 -9.22 19.62 -7.53
CA ASP A 497 -10.45 18.84 -7.35
C ASP A 497 -10.67 18.37 -5.89
N ILE A 498 -9.72 18.68 -4.99
CA ILE A 498 -9.80 18.34 -3.56
C ILE A 498 -9.70 19.61 -2.73
N PHE A 499 -10.48 19.69 -1.65
CA PHE A 499 -10.53 20.86 -0.76
C PHE A 499 -9.22 21.12 0.00
N PHE A 500 -8.31 20.14 0.08
CA PHE A 500 -7.04 20.20 0.79
C PHE A 500 -5.93 19.58 -0.05
N LYS A 501 -4.76 20.21 -0.10
CA LYS A 501 -3.58 19.68 -0.81
C LYS A 501 -2.74 18.81 0.11
N PRO A 502 -2.72 17.48 -0.07
CA PRO A 502 -2.07 16.57 0.86
C PRO A 502 -0.55 16.63 0.78
N ILE A 503 0.08 16.72 1.93
CA ILE A 503 1.51 16.44 2.15
C ILE A 503 1.59 15.18 2.97
N ASP A 504 2.12 14.11 2.40
CA ASP A 504 2.31 12.84 3.08
C ASP A 504 3.76 12.72 3.55
N ILE A 505 3.95 12.50 4.85
CA ILE A 505 5.27 12.35 5.49
C ILE A 505 5.43 11.00 6.20
N GLY A 506 4.34 10.25 6.31
CA GLY A 506 4.30 8.98 7.01
C GLY A 506 4.50 7.80 6.08
N ASP A 507 5.07 6.72 6.62
CA ASP A 507 5.05 5.43 5.96
C ASP A 507 3.66 4.81 6.09
N ASN A 508 3.11 4.38 4.97
CA ASN A 508 1.83 3.68 4.89
C ASN A 508 2.06 2.24 4.38
N THR A 509 1.25 1.79 3.43
CA THR A 509 1.43 0.49 2.78
C THR A 509 2.72 0.39 1.97
N ILE A 510 3.24 1.52 1.51
CA ILE A 510 4.53 1.66 0.81
C ILE A 510 5.41 2.71 1.52
N PRO A 511 6.72 2.72 1.26
CA PRO A 511 7.63 3.75 1.77
C PRO A 511 7.19 5.16 1.37
N ASN A 512 7.40 6.12 2.25
CA ASN A 512 6.99 7.51 2.04
C ASN A 512 7.68 8.16 0.84
N GLY A 513 6.90 8.79 -0.06
CA GLY A 513 7.40 9.43 -1.28
C GLY A 513 8.43 10.54 -1.03
N ASN A 514 8.24 11.38 0.00
CA ASN A 514 9.21 12.42 0.37
C ASN A 514 10.53 11.84 0.86
N ALA A 515 10.50 10.74 1.62
CA ALA A 515 11.70 10.06 2.09
C ALA A 515 12.48 9.42 0.92
N ILE A 516 11.80 8.75 -0.01
CA ILE A 516 12.42 8.19 -1.22
C ILE A 516 12.98 9.31 -2.12
N MET A 517 12.29 10.46 -2.24
CA MET A 517 12.84 11.62 -2.95
C MET A 517 14.12 12.15 -2.31
N LEU A 518 14.23 12.18 -0.97
CA LEU A 518 15.47 12.58 -0.30
C LEU A 518 16.63 11.64 -0.66
N ILE A 519 16.40 10.32 -0.62
CA ILE A 519 17.40 9.33 -1.05
C ILE A 519 17.80 9.57 -2.51
N ASN A 520 16.84 9.78 -3.38
CA ASN A 520 17.06 10.01 -4.81
C ASN A 520 17.86 11.29 -5.08
N LEU A 521 17.55 12.40 -4.41
CA LEU A 521 18.27 13.67 -4.54
C LEU A 521 19.75 13.49 -4.16
N VAL A 522 20.01 12.79 -3.05
CA VAL A 522 21.39 12.47 -2.62
C VAL A 522 22.10 11.60 -3.67
N ARG A 523 21.48 10.51 -4.15
CA ARG A 523 22.05 9.61 -5.16
C ARG A 523 22.31 10.32 -6.50
N LEU A 524 21.56 11.36 -6.83
CA LEU A 524 21.73 12.16 -8.04
C LEU A 524 22.71 13.34 -7.87
N GLY A 525 23.24 13.56 -6.65
CA GLY A 525 24.14 14.66 -6.34
C GLY A 525 23.44 16.04 -6.26
N MET A 526 22.12 16.07 -6.12
CA MET A 526 21.30 17.30 -6.00
C MET A 526 21.26 17.75 -4.53
N MET A 527 22.42 18.11 -3.99
CA MET A 527 22.61 18.27 -2.54
C MET A 527 21.93 19.50 -1.95
N GLU A 528 21.71 20.58 -2.71
CA GLU A 528 21.00 21.76 -2.20
C GLU A 528 19.51 21.48 -1.97
N GLU A 529 18.86 20.79 -2.91
CA GLU A 529 17.48 20.36 -2.77
C GLU A 529 17.35 19.30 -1.68
N ALA A 530 18.29 18.36 -1.61
CA ALA A 530 18.35 17.35 -0.55
C ALA A 530 18.45 17.98 0.84
N LYS A 531 19.28 19.01 1.02
CA LYS A 531 19.46 19.73 2.29
C LYS A 531 18.18 20.42 2.74
N LYS A 532 17.46 21.07 1.82
CA LYS A 532 16.17 21.72 2.12
C LYS A 532 15.11 20.70 2.55
N LEU A 533 14.97 19.62 1.77
CA LEU A 533 14.02 18.56 2.09
C LEU A 533 14.37 17.84 3.40
N ALA A 534 15.65 17.54 3.65
CA ALA A 534 16.12 16.92 4.88
C ALA A 534 15.79 17.80 6.11
N LYS A 535 16.02 19.10 6.02
CA LYS A 535 15.64 20.07 7.08
C LYS A 535 14.14 20.04 7.34
N SER A 536 13.33 19.98 6.29
CA SER A 536 11.88 19.91 6.39
C SER A 536 11.42 18.62 7.08
N LEU A 537 11.86 17.46 6.60
CA LEU A 537 11.51 16.15 7.17
C LEU A 537 11.93 16.04 8.64
N ASN A 538 13.11 16.53 9.00
CA ASN A 538 13.58 16.53 10.40
C ASN A 538 12.67 17.36 11.32
N GLY A 539 12.06 18.44 10.82
CA GLY A 539 11.07 19.22 11.55
C GLY A 539 9.79 18.47 11.91
N TYR A 540 9.39 17.49 11.11
CA TYR A 540 8.22 16.64 11.39
C TYR A 540 8.55 15.45 12.31
N LEU A 541 9.79 14.98 12.28
CA LEU A 541 10.21 13.75 12.94
C LEU A 541 9.90 13.72 14.44
N ASN A 542 10.04 14.85 15.15
CA ASN A 542 9.73 14.92 16.58
C ASN A 542 8.26 14.68 16.93
N ILE A 543 7.36 14.92 15.98
CA ILE A 543 5.92 14.79 16.19
C ILE A 543 5.46 13.39 15.74
N TYR A 544 5.94 12.93 14.58
CA TYR A 544 5.40 11.75 13.90
C TYR A 544 6.27 10.48 14.02
N LYS A 545 7.44 10.59 14.63
CA LYS A 545 8.40 9.52 15.03
C LYS A 545 8.23 8.16 14.30
N ASN A 546 7.46 7.26 14.92
CA ASN A 546 7.31 5.86 14.48
C ASN A 546 6.63 5.68 13.12
N HIS A 547 5.95 6.73 12.62
CA HIS A 547 5.33 6.73 11.29
C HIS A 547 6.29 7.20 10.18
N MET A 548 7.57 7.50 10.51
CA MET A 548 8.54 8.07 9.58
C MET A 548 9.82 7.24 9.47
N MET A 549 9.73 5.90 9.50
CA MET A 549 10.91 5.02 9.50
C MET A 549 11.75 5.17 8.23
N THR A 550 11.12 5.26 7.06
CA THR A 550 11.84 5.53 5.81
C THR A 550 12.51 6.91 5.83
N SER A 551 11.87 7.92 6.42
CA SER A 551 12.47 9.26 6.58
C SER A 551 13.68 9.24 7.52
N ILE A 552 13.65 8.43 8.60
CA ILE A 552 14.81 8.25 9.49
C ILE A 552 15.99 7.68 8.71
N ARG A 553 15.77 6.63 7.91
CA ARG A 553 16.79 6.04 7.05
C ARG A 553 17.32 7.07 6.04
N ALA A 554 16.44 7.80 5.36
CA ALA A 554 16.81 8.82 4.38
C ALA A 554 17.62 9.97 4.98
N LEU A 555 17.24 10.44 6.18
CA LEU A 555 17.96 11.48 6.90
C LEU A 555 19.36 11.01 7.35
N ASP A 556 19.46 9.78 7.86
CA ASP A 556 20.77 9.22 8.22
C ASP A 556 21.68 9.05 7.00
N PHE A 557 21.12 8.56 5.89
CA PHE A 557 21.83 8.46 4.62
C PHE A 557 22.35 9.82 4.12
N PHE A 558 21.48 10.85 4.12
CA PHE A 558 21.86 12.21 3.77
C PHE A 558 22.99 12.74 4.69
N ASN A 559 22.85 12.58 6.01
CA ASN A 559 23.84 13.07 6.99
C ASN A 559 25.21 12.40 6.79
N ASN A 560 25.25 11.11 6.51
CA ASN A 560 26.49 10.37 6.26
C ASN A 560 27.22 10.86 5.00
N ILE A 561 26.51 11.07 3.90
CA ILE A 561 27.09 11.60 2.66
C ILE A 561 27.53 13.05 2.84
N ASN A 562 26.70 13.91 3.42
CA ASN A 562 26.98 15.33 3.64
C ASN A 562 28.18 15.57 4.57
N SER A 563 28.43 14.65 5.52
CA SER A 563 29.61 14.69 6.41
C SER A 563 30.88 14.08 5.83
N GLY A 564 30.82 13.50 4.61
CA GLY A 564 31.94 12.82 3.95
C GLY A 564 32.36 11.49 4.60
N LYS A 565 31.61 10.97 5.57
CA LYS A 565 31.97 9.76 6.31
C LYS A 565 32.02 8.49 5.47
N ASN A 566 31.32 8.45 4.33
CA ASN A 566 31.24 7.29 3.42
C ASN A 566 31.92 7.53 2.06
N CYS A 567 32.72 8.60 1.93
CA CYS A 567 33.40 8.95 0.70
C CYS A 567 34.89 8.65 0.81
N ASN A 568 35.46 7.92 -0.15
CA ASN A 568 36.90 7.76 -0.35
C ASN A 568 37.29 8.33 -1.73
N GLN A 569 38.59 8.27 -2.08
CA GLN A 569 39.12 8.78 -3.37
C GLN A 569 38.47 8.12 -4.62
N GLN A 570 37.70 7.03 -4.46
CA GLN A 570 37.02 6.31 -5.54
C GLN A 570 35.51 6.63 -5.61
N GLY A 571 35.00 7.52 -4.74
CA GLY A 571 33.58 7.90 -4.67
C GLY A 571 32.93 7.52 -3.34
N CYS A 572 31.65 7.91 -3.18
CA CYS A 572 30.86 7.56 -1.98
C CYS A 572 30.26 6.15 -2.15
N LYS A 573 30.43 5.26 -1.17
CA LYS A 573 29.67 4.00 -1.13
C LYS A 573 28.21 4.32 -0.84
N ILE A 574 27.36 4.06 -1.82
CA ILE A 574 25.94 4.35 -1.80
C ILE A 574 25.18 3.05 -1.55
N ASP A 575 25.16 2.56 -0.30
CA ASP A 575 24.21 1.55 0.16
C ASP A 575 23.09 2.27 0.93
N ALA A 576 22.02 2.62 0.22
CA ALA A 576 20.83 3.26 0.77
C ALA A 576 19.75 2.26 1.18
#